data_c34f6869b1594b1c5de5451de4b7d225
#
_entry.id   c34f6869b1594b1c5de5451de4b7d225
#
_cell.length_a   1.000
_cell.length_b   1.000
_cell.length_c   1.000
_cell.angle_alpha   90.00
_cell.angle_beta   90.00
_cell.angle_gamma   90.00
#
_symmetry.space_group_name_H-M   'P 1'
#
loop_
_entity.id
_entity.type
_entity.pdbx_description
1 polymer ?
#
loop_
_entity_poly.entity_id
_entity_poly.type
_entity_poly.pdbx_seq_one_letter_code
_entity_poly.pdbx_strand_id
1 'polypeptide(L)'
;MKRVFSSIVAILASITLLNAQDGLNCFGILAGKNATVDGSVLLAHNEDDTGEQMLNIYNVPRNDAEGRNKYLWIEFPGMEVADGFLNEYGVAVASDACTSREDREDLTDGGVLYEVRTLVGQRARSARHAVELIGKLVEERGYRGSGRTYIVADPNEGWVCAIVRGRHWVAQRVPDDKVMTIPNYYCIGEVDLSDTANFMGSQDIVSYAIERGWYNPETDGKFLFKKAYSRPGTYASKMNYVRHMSALNYLTGETYSTNPDTYPFAVTPNRKVGLRDMMEILRSHGDNIDVKMDIEEGEQHPWCICRNSTVNSTIFQLRSYLPVEIGALMWTTGTAPCSEVYIPWYSGMTKSPAGFQRFADADEAIAKHLSDAKDMRVNYPDGVAWKFVDRWNWVLENYSVRAKELQKANNKFQEKLFKNQPKFEKSLKNKKGNELQKALNEYTGDIYKEYFHLFEQ
;
A
#
# COMPACT_ATOMS: atom_id res chain seq x y z
N MET A 1 27.58 -42.40 7.06
CA MET A 1 27.25 -41.59 5.89
C MET A 1 25.78 -41.10 5.80
N LYS A 2 24.76 -41.83 6.32
CA LYS A 2 23.35 -41.39 6.21
C LYS A 2 22.94 -40.27 7.16
N ARG A 3 23.65 -40.01 8.28
CA ARG A 3 23.31 -38.94 9.25
C ARG A 3 23.88 -37.53 8.92
N VAL A 4 24.90 -37.46 8.07
CA VAL A 4 25.49 -36.20 7.66
C VAL A 4 24.67 -35.52 6.53
N PHE A 5 24.01 -36.31 5.70
CA PHE A 5 23.14 -35.79 4.62
C PHE A 5 21.85 -35.12 5.12
N SER A 6 21.27 -35.63 6.22
CA SER A 6 20.05 -35.03 6.81
C SER A 6 20.29 -33.64 7.43
N SER A 7 21.49 -33.40 7.97
CA SER A 7 21.83 -32.11 8.60
C SER A 7 22.09 -31.00 7.56
N ILE A 8 22.65 -31.36 6.40
CA ILE A 8 22.92 -30.39 5.32
C ILE A 8 21.62 -29.97 4.63
N VAL A 9 20.66 -30.87 4.47
CA VAL A 9 19.37 -30.54 3.85
C VAL A 9 18.54 -29.64 4.79
N ALA A 10 18.61 -29.85 6.12
CA ALA A 10 17.91 -29.00 7.09
C ALA A 10 18.50 -27.58 7.16
N ILE A 11 19.81 -27.43 7.00
CA ILE A 11 20.48 -26.12 6.98
C ILE A 11 20.20 -25.36 5.69
N LEU A 12 20.14 -26.04 4.54
CA LEU A 12 19.78 -25.43 3.25
C LEU A 12 18.29 -25.03 3.19
N ALA A 13 17.39 -25.79 3.81
CA ALA A 13 15.97 -25.42 3.91
C ALA A 13 15.75 -24.21 4.83
N SER A 14 16.53 -24.07 5.91
CA SER A 14 16.44 -22.91 6.79
C SER A 14 17.06 -21.64 6.18
N ILE A 15 18.04 -21.75 5.32
CA ILE A 15 18.64 -20.61 4.60
C ILE A 15 17.70 -20.11 3.49
N THR A 16 16.98 -21.01 2.81
CA THR A 16 15.99 -20.62 1.79
C THR A 16 14.73 -19.97 2.39
N LEU A 17 14.33 -20.34 3.61
CA LEU A 17 13.23 -19.70 4.30
C LEU A 17 13.58 -18.28 4.84
N LEU A 18 14.84 -18.02 5.14
CA LEU A 18 15.30 -16.68 5.53
C LEU A 18 15.38 -15.70 4.33
N ASN A 19 15.60 -16.18 3.12
CA ASN A 19 15.66 -15.33 1.92
C ASN A 19 14.27 -15.05 1.30
N ALA A 20 13.23 -15.82 1.62
CA ALA A 20 11.88 -15.59 1.10
C ALA A 20 11.16 -14.39 1.74
N GLN A 21 11.65 -13.86 2.87
CA GLN A 21 11.09 -12.67 3.53
C GLN A 21 11.67 -11.35 3.01
N ASP A 22 12.76 -11.35 2.25
CA ASP A 22 13.40 -10.14 1.72
C ASP A 22 12.73 -9.60 0.44
N GLY A 23 11.72 -10.28 -0.10
CA GLY A 23 11.02 -9.91 -1.34
C GLY A 23 9.86 -8.93 -1.18
N LEU A 24 9.27 -8.81 0.00
CA LEU A 24 8.07 -8.00 0.27
C LEU A 24 8.48 -6.63 0.83
N ASN A 25 8.75 -5.67 -0.04
CA ASN A 25 9.26 -4.35 0.34
C ASN A 25 8.38 -3.22 -0.19
N CYS A 26 7.12 -3.20 0.23
CA CYS A 26 6.14 -2.18 -0.10
C CYS A 26 6.58 -0.76 0.32
N PHE A 27 5.91 0.26 -0.18
CA PHE A 27 6.16 1.64 0.24
C PHE A 27 4.87 2.44 0.29
N GLY A 28 4.57 3.02 1.45
CA GLY A 28 3.36 3.80 1.71
C GLY A 28 3.62 5.30 1.88
N ILE A 29 2.66 6.13 1.46
CA ILE A 29 2.66 7.58 1.67
C ILE A 29 1.26 8.00 2.11
N LEU A 30 1.18 8.89 3.10
CA LEU A 30 -0.09 9.48 3.54
C LEU A 30 0.07 10.99 3.71
N ALA A 31 -0.64 11.77 2.90
CA ALA A 31 -0.65 13.22 2.97
C ALA A 31 -1.98 13.74 3.53
N GLY A 32 -1.91 14.56 4.56
CA GLY A 32 -3.06 15.24 5.14
C GLY A 32 -3.62 16.32 4.20
N LYS A 33 -4.91 16.61 4.33
CA LYS A 33 -5.66 17.50 3.42
C LYS A 33 -5.10 18.92 3.28
N ASN A 34 -4.44 19.44 4.31
CA ASN A 34 -3.85 20.78 4.27
C ASN A 34 -2.43 20.77 3.67
N ALA A 35 -1.80 19.58 3.55
CA ALA A 35 -0.53 19.40 2.86
C ALA A 35 -0.69 19.28 1.34
N THR A 36 -1.91 19.09 0.84
CA THR A 36 -2.17 18.83 -0.59
C THR A 36 -2.64 20.07 -1.34
N VAL A 37 -2.42 20.09 -2.67
CA VAL A 37 -2.74 21.22 -3.54
C VAL A 37 -4.23 21.45 -3.73
N ASP A 38 -5.03 20.39 -3.63
CA ASP A 38 -6.48 20.41 -3.87
C ASP A 38 -7.32 20.18 -2.59
N GLY A 39 -6.69 20.02 -1.43
CA GLY A 39 -7.37 19.77 -0.17
C GLY A 39 -7.87 18.32 0.01
N SER A 40 -7.45 17.39 -0.86
CA SER A 40 -7.72 15.96 -0.68
C SER A 40 -6.79 15.34 0.36
N VAL A 41 -7.22 14.26 1.01
CA VAL A 41 -6.30 13.33 1.66
C VAL A 41 -5.78 12.39 0.57
N LEU A 42 -4.46 12.18 0.51
CA LEU A 42 -3.83 11.26 -0.45
C LEU A 42 -3.17 10.10 0.30
N LEU A 43 -3.60 8.88 0.01
CA LEU A 43 -2.94 7.65 0.43
C LEU A 43 -2.34 7.01 -0.81
N ALA A 44 -1.03 6.79 -0.83
CA ALA A 44 -0.34 6.22 -1.98
C ALA A 44 0.48 5.00 -1.55
N HIS A 45 0.57 3.98 -2.40
CA HIS A 45 1.18 2.71 -2.04
C HIS A 45 1.74 1.98 -3.26
N ASN A 46 2.97 1.46 -3.12
CA ASN A 46 3.53 0.42 -3.98
C ASN A 46 3.42 -0.92 -3.26
N GLU A 47 2.78 -1.89 -3.90
CA GLU A 47 2.79 -3.28 -3.44
C GLU A 47 3.91 -4.03 -4.16
N ASP A 48 4.82 -4.59 -3.39
CA ASP A 48 5.93 -5.39 -3.92
C ASP A 48 5.71 -6.86 -3.56
N ASP A 49 5.86 -7.76 -4.56
CA ASP A 49 5.79 -9.19 -4.35
C ASP A 49 6.67 -9.94 -5.36
N THR A 50 6.82 -11.23 -5.16
CA THR A 50 7.65 -12.10 -6.01
C THR A 50 6.84 -12.76 -7.12
N GLY A 51 7.44 -12.85 -8.29
CA GLY A 51 6.85 -13.53 -9.44
C GLY A 51 5.76 -12.75 -10.16
N GLU A 52 5.12 -13.40 -11.11
CA GLU A 52 4.01 -12.84 -11.86
C GLU A 52 2.72 -12.92 -11.03
N GLN A 53 2.08 -11.79 -10.78
CA GLN A 53 0.84 -11.69 -10.01
C GLN A 53 -0.34 -11.32 -10.91
N MET A 54 -1.47 -11.98 -10.70
CA MET A 54 -2.72 -11.62 -11.36
C MET A 54 -3.43 -10.51 -10.56
N LEU A 55 -3.38 -9.29 -11.09
CA LEU A 55 -4.17 -8.18 -10.56
C LEU A 55 -5.62 -8.29 -11.02
N ASN A 56 -6.56 -8.39 -10.11
CA ASN A 56 -7.99 -8.20 -10.36
C ASN A 56 -8.50 -6.93 -9.67
N ILE A 57 -9.55 -6.33 -10.22
CA ILE A 57 -10.23 -5.21 -9.58
C ILE A 57 -11.73 -5.46 -9.62
N TYR A 58 -12.33 -5.63 -8.43
CA TYR A 58 -13.74 -5.90 -8.27
C TYR A 58 -14.51 -4.69 -7.78
N ASN A 59 -15.70 -4.51 -8.28
CA ASN A 59 -16.74 -3.69 -7.65
C ASN A 59 -17.62 -4.64 -6.83
N VAL A 60 -17.33 -4.75 -5.53
CA VAL A 60 -18.11 -5.60 -4.62
C VAL A 60 -19.36 -4.85 -4.19
N PRO A 61 -20.57 -5.39 -4.43
CA PRO A 61 -21.81 -4.71 -4.08
C PRO A 61 -22.01 -4.67 -2.56
N ARG A 62 -22.82 -3.69 -2.10
CA ARG A 62 -23.30 -3.65 -0.73
C ARG A 62 -24.16 -4.88 -0.44
N ASN A 63 -23.99 -5.45 0.75
CA ASN A 63 -24.83 -6.56 1.25
C ASN A 63 -25.25 -6.26 2.70
N ASP A 64 -26.46 -5.72 2.86
CA ASP A 64 -26.97 -5.34 4.19
C ASP A 64 -27.22 -6.54 5.10
N ALA A 65 -27.52 -7.72 4.55
CA ALA A 65 -27.73 -8.94 5.33
C ALA A 65 -26.43 -9.39 6.02
N GLU A 66 -25.28 -9.16 5.39
CA GLU A 66 -23.96 -9.41 5.95
C GLU A 66 -23.36 -8.17 6.65
N GLY A 67 -24.05 -7.03 6.58
CA GLY A 67 -23.57 -5.72 7.03
C GLY A 67 -22.34 -5.25 6.24
N ARG A 68 -22.20 -5.67 4.98
CA ARG A 68 -21.06 -5.37 4.12
C ARG A 68 -21.32 -4.11 3.32
N ASN A 69 -20.39 -3.12 3.43
CA ASN A 69 -20.37 -1.94 2.57
C ASN A 69 -20.09 -2.35 1.12
N LYS A 70 -20.47 -1.48 0.17
CA LYS A 70 -19.95 -1.54 -1.21
C LYS A 70 -18.48 -1.10 -1.20
N TYR A 71 -17.60 -1.78 -1.98
CA TYR A 71 -16.20 -1.38 -2.10
C TYR A 71 -15.58 -1.77 -3.46
N LEU A 72 -14.58 -1.01 -3.87
CA LEU A 72 -13.58 -1.41 -4.85
C LEU A 72 -12.53 -2.27 -4.14
N TRP A 73 -12.16 -3.38 -4.77
CA TRP A 73 -11.22 -4.34 -4.23
C TRP A 73 -10.14 -4.64 -5.26
N ILE A 74 -8.91 -4.24 -4.93
CA ILE A 74 -7.72 -4.70 -5.63
C ILE A 74 -7.39 -6.07 -5.07
N GLU A 75 -7.55 -7.12 -5.87
CA GLU A 75 -7.35 -8.50 -5.46
C GLU A 75 -6.09 -9.08 -6.09
N PHE A 76 -5.29 -9.73 -5.26
CA PHE A 76 -4.24 -10.65 -5.68
C PHE A 76 -4.60 -12.06 -5.20
N PRO A 77 -5.05 -12.97 -6.08
CA PRO A 77 -5.52 -14.31 -5.68
C PRO A 77 -4.50 -15.06 -4.82
N GLY A 78 -4.94 -15.53 -3.67
CA GLY A 78 -4.12 -16.28 -2.71
C GLY A 78 -3.24 -15.45 -1.79
N MET A 79 -3.21 -14.13 -1.95
CA MET A 79 -2.39 -13.24 -1.14
C MET A 79 -3.14 -12.80 0.10
N GLU A 80 -2.58 -13.06 1.29
CA GLU A 80 -3.25 -12.71 2.54
C GLU A 80 -3.16 -11.22 2.91
N VAL A 81 -2.25 -10.47 2.29
CA VAL A 81 -1.90 -9.11 2.75
C VAL A 81 -1.60 -8.08 1.65
N ALA A 82 -1.72 -8.43 0.38
CA ALA A 82 -1.40 -7.53 -0.74
C ALA A 82 -2.60 -6.69 -1.22
N ASP A 83 -3.82 -7.04 -0.85
CA ASP A 83 -5.04 -6.43 -1.34
C ASP A 83 -5.25 -4.98 -0.86
N GLY A 84 -5.81 -4.14 -1.74
CA GLY A 84 -6.22 -2.77 -1.44
C GLY A 84 -7.74 -2.59 -1.51
N PHE A 85 -8.30 -1.69 -0.71
CA PHE A 85 -9.75 -1.44 -0.64
C PHE A 85 -10.06 0.06 -0.63
N LEU A 86 -11.14 0.44 -1.33
CA LEU A 86 -11.78 1.75 -1.25
C LEU A 86 -13.28 1.55 -1.15
N ASN A 87 -13.91 1.89 -0.02
CA ASN A 87 -15.33 1.65 0.18
C ASN A 87 -16.23 2.87 -0.13
N GLU A 88 -17.54 2.67 -0.05
CA GLU A 88 -18.57 3.66 -0.35
C GLU A 88 -18.61 4.87 0.61
N TYR A 89 -17.91 4.80 1.74
CA TYR A 89 -17.70 5.93 2.66
C TYR A 89 -16.43 6.72 2.35
N GLY A 90 -15.70 6.33 1.30
CA GLY A 90 -14.41 6.90 0.95
C GLY A 90 -13.27 6.44 1.86
N VAL A 91 -13.44 5.34 2.59
CA VAL A 91 -12.36 4.78 3.42
C VAL A 91 -11.48 3.90 2.54
N ALA A 92 -10.20 4.24 2.52
CA ALA A 92 -9.15 3.50 1.82
C ALA A 92 -8.20 2.84 2.81
N VAL A 93 -7.63 1.69 2.45
CA VAL A 93 -6.63 0.97 3.23
C VAL A 93 -5.56 0.37 2.34
N ALA A 94 -4.31 0.51 2.78
CA ALA A 94 -3.13 -0.19 2.29
C ALA A 94 -2.29 -0.66 3.48
N SER A 95 -1.24 -1.45 3.28
CA SER A 95 -0.37 -1.83 4.39
C SER A 95 1.01 -2.30 3.96
N ASP A 96 2.00 -2.06 4.80
CA ASP A 96 3.39 -2.46 4.63
C ASP A 96 3.79 -3.52 5.66
N ALA A 97 4.54 -4.53 5.22
CA ALA A 97 5.16 -5.47 6.13
C ALA A 97 6.19 -4.74 7.02
N CYS A 98 5.96 -4.73 8.33
CA CYS A 98 6.84 -4.10 9.31
C CYS A 98 7.15 -5.12 10.39
N THR A 99 8.25 -5.84 10.22
CA THR A 99 8.59 -6.96 11.10
C THR A 99 8.86 -6.48 12.52
N SER A 100 8.08 -6.99 13.47
CA SER A 100 8.30 -6.77 14.90
C SER A 100 9.40 -7.69 15.45
N ARG A 101 9.92 -7.34 16.62
CA ARG A 101 10.84 -8.21 17.36
C ARG A 101 10.11 -9.23 18.24
N GLU A 102 8.77 -9.24 18.24
CA GLU A 102 8.00 -10.20 19.01
C GLU A 102 8.24 -11.64 18.54
N ASP A 103 8.62 -12.51 19.46
CA ASP A 103 8.99 -13.90 19.23
C ASP A 103 8.05 -14.90 19.94
N ARG A 104 7.08 -14.41 20.72
CA ARG A 104 6.13 -15.26 21.44
C ARG A 104 5.03 -15.73 20.52
N GLU A 105 4.95 -17.05 20.31
CA GLU A 105 3.94 -17.67 19.45
C GLU A 105 2.58 -17.85 20.14
N ASP A 106 2.58 -17.94 21.46
CA ASP A 106 1.40 -18.13 22.30
C ASP A 106 0.44 -16.93 22.32
N LEU A 107 0.87 -15.78 21.78
CA LEU A 107 0.04 -14.57 21.66
C LEU A 107 -0.97 -14.62 20.51
N THR A 108 -0.90 -15.64 19.66
CA THR A 108 -1.74 -15.72 18.45
C THR A 108 -2.56 -17.00 18.46
N ASP A 109 -3.67 -17.05 19.16
CA ASP A 109 -4.61 -18.18 19.12
C ASP A 109 -5.31 -18.23 17.74
N GLY A 110 -4.69 -18.94 16.80
CA GLY A 110 -5.09 -18.99 15.40
C GLY A 110 -4.84 -17.69 14.61
N GLY A 111 -4.88 -16.54 15.25
CA GLY A 111 -4.53 -15.23 14.75
C GLY A 111 -5.27 -14.76 13.49
N VAL A 112 -5.09 -13.50 13.15
CA VAL A 112 -5.63 -12.87 11.93
C VAL A 112 -4.53 -12.37 11.00
N LEU A 113 -4.80 -12.30 9.70
CA LEU A 113 -4.00 -11.63 8.66
C LEU A 113 -4.91 -10.92 7.67
N TYR A 114 -5.39 -11.64 6.66
CA TYR A 114 -6.23 -11.12 5.58
C TYR A 114 -7.49 -10.41 6.09
N GLU A 115 -8.09 -10.94 7.15
CA GLU A 115 -9.31 -10.40 7.77
C GLU A 115 -9.17 -8.95 8.19
N VAL A 116 -7.97 -8.47 8.49
CA VAL A 116 -7.76 -7.07 8.95
C VAL A 116 -8.11 -6.07 7.85
N ARG A 117 -7.58 -6.24 6.64
CA ARG A 117 -7.91 -5.35 5.50
C ARG A 117 -9.35 -5.51 5.05
N THR A 118 -9.80 -6.75 4.95
CA THR A 118 -11.16 -7.10 4.56
C THR A 118 -12.18 -6.45 5.49
N LEU A 119 -11.93 -6.49 6.81
CA LEU A 119 -12.77 -5.83 7.81
C LEU A 119 -12.90 -4.33 7.56
N VAL A 120 -11.79 -3.65 7.24
CA VAL A 120 -11.80 -2.21 6.93
C VAL A 120 -12.65 -1.93 5.69
N GLY A 121 -12.39 -2.61 4.58
CA GLY A 121 -13.17 -2.43 3.34
C GLY A 121 -14.66 -2.66 3.56
N GLN A 122 -15.01 -3.74 4.25
CA GLN A 122 -16.40 -4.16 4.44
C GLN A 122 -17.15 -3.37 5.52
N ARG A 123 -16.49 -2.83 6.56
CA ARG A 123 -17.17 -2.33 7.76
C ARG A 123 -16.88 -0.87 8.10
N ALA A 124 -15.71 -0.36 7.71
CA ALA A 124 -15.29 0.98 8.14
C ALA A 124 -16.17 2.08 7.53
N ARG A 125 -16.48 3.10 8.33
CA ARG A 125 -17.26 4.29 7.92
C ARG A 125 -16.45 5.58 8.00
N SER A 126 -15.26 5.53 8.59
CA SER A 126 -14.26 6.60 8.63
C SER A 126 -12.89 5.98 8.87
N ALA A 127 -11.82 6.76 8.68
CA ALA A 127 -10.46 6.32 8.97
C ALA A 127 -10.28 5.98 10.47
N ARG A 128 -10.85 6.80 11.36
CA ARG A 128 -10.84 6.53 12.80
C ARG A 128 -11.56 5.23 13.15
N HIS A 129 -12.77 5.03 12.63
CA HIS A 129 -13.52 3.80 12.83
C HIS A 129 -12.77 2.56 12.29
N ALA A 130 -12.01 2.71 11.18
CA ALA A 130 -11.16 1.64 10.67
C ALA A 130 -10.09 1.23 11.70
N VAL A 131 -9.42 2.19 12.33
CA VAL A 131 -8.41 1.93 13.38
C VAL A 131 -9.04 1.24 14.59
N GLU A 132 -10.22 1.68 15.03
CA GLU A 132 -10.96 1.06 16.14
C GLU A 132 -11.31 -0.42 15.83
N LEU A 133 -11.77 -0.70 14.62
CA LEU A 133 -12.06 -2.07 14.16
C LEU A 133 -10.80 -2.94 14.11
N ILE A 134 -9.68 -2.40 13.60
CA ILE A 134 -8.40 -3.10 13.53
C ILE A 134 -7.89 -3.43 14.94
N GLY A 135 -7.85 -2.42 15.82
CA GLY A 135 -7.37 -2.60 17.19
C GLY A 135 -8.17 -3.66 17.94
N LYS A 136 -9.50 -3.57 17.89
CA LYS A 136 -10.39 -4.56 18.49
C LYS A 136 -10.14 -5.97 17.98
N LEU A 137 -10.04 -6.15 16.66
CA LEU A 137 -9.79 -7.47 16.06
C LEU A 137 -8.46 -8.06 16.50
N VAL A 138 -7.40 -7.23 16.56
CA VAL A 138 -6.05 -7.64 16.97
C VAL A 138 -6.03 -8.01 18.47
N GLU A 139 -6.67 -7.22 19.32
CA GLU A 139 -6.78 -7.52 20.76
C GLU A 139 -7.56 -8.81 21.04
N GLU A 140 -8.63 -9.05 20.30
CA GLU A 140 -9.46 -10.25 20.48
C GLU A 140 -8.80 -11.53 19.98
N ARG A 141 -8.13 -11.50 18.82
CA ARG A 141 -7.67 -12.70 18.11
C ARG A 141 -6.16 -12.82 17.96
N GLY A 142 -5.42 -11.74 18.13
CA GLY A 142 -3.99 -11.69 17.84
C GLY A 142 -3.65 -11.64 16.34
N TYR A 143 -2.55 -10.98 16.01
CA TYR A 143 -2.01 -10.92 14.65
C TYR A 143 -0.95 -12.01 14.47
N ARG A 144 -1.16 -12.96 13.54
CA ARG A 144 -0.27 -14.12 13.37
C ARG A 144 0.95 -13.84 12.48
N GLY A 145 0.96 -12.72 11.76
CA GLY A 145 2.11 -12.30 10.95
C GLY A 145 3.24 -11.75 11.80
N SER A 146 4.37 -11.48 11.16
CA SER A 146 5.56 -10.94 11.83
C SER A 146 5.42 -9.52 12.34
N GLY A 147 4.38 -8.82 11.94
CA GLY A 147 4.09 -7.41 12.20
C GLY A 147 3.77 -6.66 10.90
N ARG A 148 2.97 -5.61 10.99
CA ARG A 148 2.50 -4.83 9.84
C ARG A 148 2.09 -3.42 10.24
N THR A 149 2.24 -2.49 9.32
CA THR A 149 1.66 -1.15 9.42
C THR A 149 0.52 -1.01 8.43
N TYR A 150 -0.69 -0.77 8.92
CA TYR A 150 -1.83 -0.39 8.10
C TYR A 150 -1.90 1.12 7.97
N ILE A 151 -2.16 1.59 6.75
CA ILE A 151 -2.39 2.98 6.42
C ILE A 151 -3.87 3.07 6.05
N VAL A 152 -4.63 3.84 6.81
CA VAL A 152 -6.06 4.02 6.56
C VAL A 152 -6.36 5.51 6.41
N ALA A 153 -7.22 5.85 5.46
CA ALA A 153 -7.58 7.23 5.18
C ALA A 153 -9.06 7.33 4.78
N ASP A 154 -9.64 8.49 5.06
CA ASP A 154 -10.92 8.93 4.50
C ASP A 154 -10.78 10.38 3.97
N PRO A 155 -11.83 11.00 3.39
CA PRO A 155 -11.73 12.36 2.87
C PRO A 155 -11.38 13.45 3.89
N ASN A 156 -11.34 13.15 5.19
CA ASN A 156 -11.13 14.12 6.25
C ASN A 156 -9.79 13.95 6.96
N GLU A 157 -9.31 12.71 7.12
CA GLU A 157 -8.11 12.40 7.87
C GLU A 157 -7.46 11.08 7.45
N GLY A 158 -6.24 10.86 7.94
CA GLY A 158 -5.54 9.60 7.75
C GLY A 158 -4.78 9.16 9.01
N TRP A 159 -4.64 7.85 9.18
CA TRP A 159 -4.03 7.19 10.32
C TRP A 159 -3.02 6.15 9.90
N VAL A 160 -2.00 6.00 10.70
CA VAL A 160 -1.01 4.91 10.62
C VAL A 160 -1.23 4.00 11.82
N CYS A 161 -1.52 2.73 11.57
CA CYS A 161 -1.81 1.73 12.60
C CYS A 161 -0.75 0.62 12.53
N ALA A 162 0.19 0.64 13.46
CA ALA A 162 1.26 -0.35 13.60
C ALA A 162 0.79 -1.52 14.47
N ILE A 163 0.80 -2.73 13.90
CA ILE A 163 0.43 -3.97 14.58
C ILE A 163 1.68 -4.80 14.81
N VAL A 164 1.87 -5.22 16.04
CA VAL A 164 2.91 -6.16 16.46
C VAL A 164 2.38 -7.60 16.29
N ARG A 165 3.23 -8.59 16.09
CA ARG A 165 2.83 -9.99 16.26
C ARG A 165 2.15 -10.17 17.60
N GLY A 166 1.03 -10.87 17.66
CA GLY A 166 0.23 -11.00 18.88
C GLY A 166 -0.81 -9.91 19.01
N ARG A 167 -1.01 -9.34 20.19
CA ARG A 167 -2.18 -8.52 20.53
C ARG A 167 -1.89 -7.03 20.71
N HIS A 168 -0.62 -6.62 20.58
CA HIS A 168 -0.22 -5.23 20.79
C HIS A 168 -0.27 -4.43 19.47
N TRP A 169 -0.71 -3.19 19.59
CA TRP A 169 -0.79 -2.25 18.48
C TRP A 169 -0.75 -0.81 18.95
N VAL A 170 -0.41 0.09 18.06
CA VAL A 170 -0.53 1.53 18.27
C VAL A 170 -0.86 2.22 16.96
N ALA A 171 -1.70 3.24 16.99
CA ALA A 171 -2.02 4.06 15.85
C ALA A 171 -1.79 5.53 16.15
N GLN A 172 -1.33 6.26 15.15
CA GLN A 172 -1.14 7.71 15.20
C GLN A 172 -1.79 8.37 13.99
N ARG A 173 -2.56 9.44 14.25
CA ARG A 173 -3.14 10.29 13.21
C ARG A 173 -2.04 11.08 12.53
N VAL A 174 -2.09 11.16 11.20
CA VAL A 174 -1.20 12.06 10.44
C VAL A 174 -1.76 13.47 10.50
N PRO A 175 -0.99 14.48 10.94
CA PRO A 175 -1.44 15.87 10.96
C PRO A 175 -1.89 16.36 9.57
N ASP A 176 -2.91 17.20 9.54
CA ASP A 176 -3.55 17.64 8.30
C ASP A 176 -2.58 18.39 7.35
N ASP A 177 -1.55 19.03 7.87
CA ASP A 177 -0.55 19.83 7.17
C ASP A 177 0.77 19.06 6.87
N LYS A 178 0.79 17.75 7.15
CA LYS A 178 2.00 16.93 7.02
C LYS A 178 1.82 15.76 6.05
N VAL A 179 2.97 15.20 5.65
CA VAL A 179 3.09 13.99 4.85
C VAL A 179 3.90 12.96 5.63
N MET A 180 3.38 11.75 5.70
CA MET A 180 3.99 10.59 6.29
C MET A 180 4.45 9.63 5.20
N THR A 181 5.62 9.00 5.36
CA THR A 181 6.14 7.96 4.46
C THR A 181 6.52 6.72 5.25
N ILE A 182 6.22 5.54 4.72
CA ILE A 182 6.36 4.26 5.41
C ILE A 182 7.12 3.29 4.52
N PRO A 183 8.36 2.94 4.88
CA PRO A 183 9.05 1.76 4.38
C PRO A 183 8.69 0.54 5.24
N ASN A 184 9.39 -0.58 5.07
CA ASN A 184 9.08 -1.82 5.79
C ASN A 184 9.65 -1.86 7.24
N TYR A 185 9.45 -0.81 8.01
CA TYR A 185 9.64 -0.78 9.47
C TYR A 185 8.66 0.19 10.12
N TYR A 186 8.43 0.04 11.43
CA TYR A 186 7.55 0.95 12.17
C TYR A 186 8.12 2.37 12.22
N CYS A 187 7.27 3.36 11.94
CA CYS A 187 7.66 4.77 11.90
C CYS A 187 7.08 5.62 13.04
N ILE A 188 6.13 5.10 13.82
CA ILE A 188 5.59 5.79 15.00
C ILE A 188 6.73 5.96 16.02
N GLY A 189 6.96 7.18 16.45
CA GLY A 189 8.00 7.55 17.43
C GLY A 189 7.47 7.53 18.86
N GLU A 190 7.39 8.73 19.47
CA GLU A 190 6.80 8.90 20.80
C GLU A 190 5.30 8.57 20.76
N VAL A 191 4.79 7.95 21.81
CA VAL A 191 3.39 7.55 21.95
C VAL A 191 2.78 8.25 23.16
N ASP A 192 1.68 8.95 22.96
CA ASP A 192 0.90 9.58 24.01
C ASP A 192 -0.57 9.12 23.92
N LEU A 193 -0.91 8.02 24.59
CA LEU A 193 -2.29 7.50 24.60
C LEU A 193 -3.28 8.38 25.40
N SER A 194 -2.79 9.43 26.10
CA SER A 194 -3.67 10.43 26.72
C SER A 194 -4.22 11.43 25.71
N ASP A 195 -3.51 11.66 24.59
CA ASP A 195 -3.98 12.40 23.42
C ASP A 195 -4.85 11.50 22.52
N THR A 196 -6.06 11.23 22.95
CA THR A 196 -7.02 10.38 22.26
C THR A 196 -7.48 10.93 20.91
N ALA A 197 -7.19 12.20 20.61
CA ALA A 197 -7.46 12.78 19.29
C ALA A 197 -6.46 12.30 18.23
N ASN A 198 -5.23 12.03 18.63
CA ASN A 198 -4.12 11.69 17.74
C ASN A 198 -3.54 10.29 17.95
N PHE A 199 -3.85 9.62 19.05
CA PHE A 199 -3.34 8.27 19.35
C PHE A 199 -4.45 7.32 19.78
N MET A 200 -4.28 6.05 19.40
CA MET A 200 -5.02 4.89 19.89
C MET A 200 -4.05 3.71 20.02
N GLY A 201 -4.31 2.77 20.93
CA GLY A 201 -3.46 1.58 21.04
C GLY A 201 -3.62 0.83 22.34
N SER A 202 -2.86 -0.24 22.46
CA SER A 202 -2.80 -1.07 23.66
C SER A 202 -2.27 -0.26 24.85
N GLN A 203 -3.01 -0.26 25.95
CA GLN A 203 -2.70 0.60 27.11
C GLN A 203 -1.37 0.25 27.78
N ASP A 204 -0.93 -0.99 27.62
CA ASP A 204 0.31 -1.54 28.19
C ASP A 204 1.50 -1.47 27.19
N ILE A 205 1.39 -0.77 26.08
CA ILE A 205 2.41 -0.75 25.00
C ILE A 205 3.81 -0.35 25.52
N VAL A 206 3.92 0.52 26.52
CA VAL A 206 5.21 0.92 27.12
C VAL A 206 5.67 -0.09 28.17
N SER A 207 4.77 -0.50 29.10
CA SER A 207 5.12 -1.43 30.16
C SER A 207 5.46 -2.81 29.62
N TYR A 208 4.80 -3.26 28.56
CA TYR A 208 5.16 -4.49 27.86
C TYR A 208 6.57 -4.44 27.25
N ALA A 209 6.94 -3.35 26.62
CA ALA A 209 8.30 -3.17 26.10
C ALA A 209 9.37 -3.21 27.21
N ILE A 210 9.06 -2.68 28.39
CA ILE A 210 9.94 -2.77 29.57
C ILE A 210 10.03 -4.22 30.03
N GLU A 211 8.91 -4.92 30.21
CA GLU A 211 8.86 -6.33 30.61
C GLU A 211 9.70 -7.21 29.67
N ARG A 212 9.63 -6.93 28.36
CA ARG A 212 10.37 -7.67 27.34
C ARG A 212 11.86 -7.27 27.26
N GLY A 213 12.30 -6.28 28.02
CA GLY A 213 13.66 -5.73 27.94
C GLY A 213 13.96 -5.04 26.61
N TRP A 214 12.95 -4.53 25.91
CA TRP A 214 13.09 -3.80 24.66
C TRP A 214 13.26 -2.28 24.87
N TYR A 215 12.92 -1.83 26.05
CA TYR A 215 13.08 -0.44 26.49
C TYR A 215 13.42 -0.36 27.97
N ASN A 216 14.41 0.45 28.32
CA ASN A 216 14.78 0.76 29.70
C ASN A 216 14.64 2.29 29.94
N PRO A 217 13.67 2.74 30.75
CA PRO A 217 13.43 4.16 30.99
C PRO A 217 14.63 4.88 31.68
N GLU A 218 15.54 4.14 32.33
CA GLU A 218 16.71 4.73 33.01
C GLU A 218 17.86 5.04 32.03
N THR A 219 17.98 4.29 30.92
CA THR A 219 19.13 4.36 30.00
C THR A 219 18.81 4.79 28.60
N ASP A 220 17.58 4.51 28.09
CA ASP A 220 17.27 4.66 26.68
C ASP A 220 16.63 6.00 26.30
N GLY A 221 16.42 6.89 27.30
CA GLY A 221 15.76 8.18 27.12
C GLY A 221 14.25 8.04 26.87
N LYS A 222 13.71 8.81 25.91
CA LYS A 222 12.29 8.75 25.60
C LYS A 222 11.90 7.42 24.93
N PHE A 223 10.72 6.92 25.28
CA PHE A 223 10.16 5.77 24.59
C PHE A 223 9.86 6.10 23.11
N LEU A 224 10.43 5.31 22.20
CA LEU A 224 10.16 5.37 20.77
C LEU A 224 9.64 4.01 20.32
N PHE A 225 8.36 3.93 19.95
CA PHE A 225 7.74 2.67 19.52
C PHE A 225 8.52 2.01 18.39
N LYS A 226 8.88 2.77 17.35
CA LYS A 226 9.66 2.28 16.20
C LYS A 226 10.95 1.57 16.61
N LYS A 227 11.65 2.06 17.64
CA LYS A 227 12.89 1.49 18.14
C LYS A 227 12.65 0.30 19.05
N ALA A 228 11.65 0.40 19.93
CA ALA A 228 11.35 -0.65 20.90
C ALA A 228 10.77 -1.91 20.23
N TYR A 229 9.92 -1.76 19.22
CA TYR A 229 9.14 -2.85 18.65
C TYR A 229 9.64 -3.37 17.29
N SER A 230 10.39 -2.60 16.52
CA SER A 230 10.92 -3.09 15.24
C SER A 230 11.97 -4.17 15.43
N ARG A 231 11.98 -5.17 14.55
CA ARG A 231 13.08 -6.13 14.47
C ARG A 231 14.37 -5.38 14.13
N PRO A 232 15.46 -5.49 14.94
CA PRO A 232 16.66 -4.68 14.77
C PRO A 232 17.27 -4.75 13.36
N GLY A 233 17.37 -5.95 12.77
CA GLY A 233 17.93 -6.13 11.42
C GLY A 233 17.09 -5.46 10.31
N THR A 234 15.75 -5.44 10.46
CA THR A 234 14.84 -4.77 9.50
C THR A 234 14.89 -3.25 9.67
N TYR A 235 14.90 -2.77 10.90
CA TYR A 235 14.96 -1.34 11.23
C TYR A 235 16.24 -0.68 10.72
N ALA A 236 17.40 -1.35 10.88
CA ALA A 236 18.69 -0.87 10.43
C ALA A 236 19.00 -1.21 8.95
N SER A 237 18.09 -1.84 8.23
CA SER A 237 18.32 -2.25 6.85
C SER A 237 18.52 -1.05 5.93
N LYS A 238 19.62 -1.04 5.17
CA LYS A 238 19.92 -0.03 4.15
C LYS A 238 18.79 0.10 3.14
N MET A 239 18.19 -1.01 2.74
CA MET A 239 17.05 -1.06 1.83
C MET A 239 15.88 -0.21 2.33
N ASN A 240 15.60 -0.21 3.62
CA ASN A 240 14.48 0.51 4.20
C ASN A 240 14.79 1.99 4.42
N TYR A 241 15.91 2.31 5.09
CA TYR A 241 16.17 3.72 5.41
C TYR A 241 16.54 4.55 4.17
N VAL A 242 17.15 3.96 3.13
CA VAL A 242 17.44 4.67 1.87
C VAL A 242 16.15 5.08 1.15
N ARG A 243 15.16 4.21 1.06
CA ARG A 243 13.85 4.54 0.47
C ARG A 243 13.14 5.62 1.27
N HIS A 244 13.15 5.51 2.60
CA HIS A 244 12.56 6.50 3.48
C HIS A 244 13.26 7.87 3.32
N MET A 245 14.58 7.90 3.37
CA MET A 245 15.41 9.10 3.17
C MET A 245 15.12 9.75 1.81
N SER A 246 15.03 8.96 0.72
CA SER A 246 14.70 9.45 -0.60
C SER A 246 13.37 10.20 -0.63
N ALA A 247 12.34 9.62 -0.04
CA ALA A 247 11.02 10.26 0.02
C ALA A 247 11.03 11.53 0.91
N LEU A 248 11.72 11.50 2.06
CA LEU A 248 11.86 12.67 2.94
C LEU A 248 12.61 13.81 2.24
N ASN A 249 13.73 13.50 1.55
CA ASN A 249 14.50 14.48 0.79
C ASN A 249 13.64 15.14 -0.32
N TYR A 250 12.84 14.35 -1.03
CA TYR A 250 11.93 14.86 -2.05
C TYR A 250 10.90 15.83 -1.46
N LEU A 251 10.28 15.43 -0.35
CA LEU A 251 9.19 16.19 0.27
C LEU A 251 9.66 17.50 0.90
N THR A 252 10.84 17.50 1.51
CA THR A 252 11.32 18.66 2.28
C THR A 252 12.33 19.53 1.55
N GLY A 253 13.04 18.96 0.58
CA GLY A 253 14.20 19.59 -0.05
C GLY A 253 15.46 19.58 0.85
N GLU A 254 15.39 18.90 1.99
CA GLU A 254 16.51 18.73 2.93
C GLU A 254 17.25 17.41 2.67
N THR A 255 18.47 17.28 3.18
CA THR A 255 19.22 16.02 3.13
C THR A 255 19.16 15.35 4.50
N TYR A 256 18.45 14.23 4.57
CA TYR A 256 18.36 13.42 5.78
C TYR A 256 19.57 12.50 5.92
N SER A 257 19.97 12.22 7.17
CA SER A 257 21.06 11.30 7.49
C SER A 257 20.64 9.84 7.25
N THR A 258 21.60 8.92 7.26
CA THR A 258 21.33 7.46 7.17
C THR A 258 20.87 6.84 8.49
N ASN A 259 20.57 7.65 9.50
CA ASN A 259 20.12 7.20 10.82
C ASN A 259 18.59 7.32 10.95
N PRO A 260 17.81 6.21 10.86
CA PRO A 260 16.36 6.24 10.95
C PRO A 260 15.82 6.68 12.33
N ASP A 261 16.63 6.65 13.40
CA ASP A 261 16.23 7.18 14.71
C ASP A 261 15.86 8.66 14.62
N THR A 262 16.52 9.41 13.74
CA THR A 262 16.33 10.86 13.57
C THR A 262 15.14 11.22 12.69
N TYR A 263 14.53 10.27 11.98
CA TYR A 263 13.43 10.57 11.08
C TYR A 263 12.15 10.89 11.87
N PRO A 264 11.49 12.01 11.56
CA PRO A 264 10.21 12.34 12.20
C PRO A 264 9.10 11.39 11.75
N PHE A 265 8.01 11.30 12.51
CA PHE A 265 6.82 10.55 12.13
C PHE A 265 6.21 11.07 10.81
N ALA A 266 6.12 12.39 10.65
CA ALA A 266 5.62 13.05 9.44
C ALA A 266 6.33 14.40 9.25
N VAL A 267 6.48 14.84 8.01
CA VAL A 267 7.17 16.07 7.64
C VAL A 267 6.18 17.09 7.07
N THR A 268 6.48 18.40 7.28
CA THR A 268 5.84 19.46 6.52
C THR A 268 6.55 19.55 5.17
N PRO A 269 5.86 19.31 4.05
CA PRO A 269 6.51 19.37 2.75
C PRO A 269 6.90 20.83 2.40
N ASN A 270 7.98 21.01 1.64
CA ASN A 270 8.46 22.34 1.24
C ASN A 270 7.48 23.06 0.28
N ARG A 271 6.56 22.33 -0.33
CA ARG A 271 5.40 22.82 -1.09
C ARG A 271 4.24 21.86 -0.94
N LYS A 272 3.02 22.34 -1.17
CA LYS A 272 1.87 21.44 -1.22
C LYS A 272 2.06 20.36 -2.27
N VAL A 273 1.76 19.12 -1.91
CA VAL A 273 1.90 17.96 -2.79
C VAL A 273 0.60 17.62 -3.51
N GLY A 274 0.69 17.00 -4.66
CA GLY A 274 -0.46 16.53 -5.43
C GLY A 274 -0.26 15.13 -5.98
N LEU A 275 -1.18 14.68 -6.84
CA LEU A 275 -1.08 13.37 -7.49
C LEU A 275 0.26 13.17 -8.21
N ARG A 276 0.77 14.23 -8.85
CA ARG A 276 2.05 14.15 -9.58
C ARG A 276 3.22 13.87 -8.65
N ASP A 277 3.25 14.51 -7.48
CA ASP A 277 4.28 14.28 -6.48
C ASP A 277 4.22 12.85 -5.94
N MET A 278 3.00 12.34 -5.67
CA MET A 278 2.82 10.95 -5.25
C MET A 278 3.32 9.98 -6.32
N MET A 279 2.95 10.20 -7.58
CA MET A 279 3.40 9.37 -8.72
C MET A 279 4.92 9.43 -8.90
N GLU A 280 5.54 10.59 -8.70
CA GLU A 280 6.99 10.77 -8.82
C GLU A 280 7.74 10.05 -7.73
N ILE A 281 7.29 10.16 -6.47
CA ILE A 281 7.88 9.41 -5.34
C ILE A 281 7.73 7.90 -5.57
N LEU A 282 6.54 7.41 -5.94
CA LEU A 282 6.31 5.99 -6.17
C LEU A 282 7.07 5.44 -7.37
N ARG A 283 7.46 6.28 -8.35
CA ARG A 283 8.29 5.94 -9.51
C ARG A 283 9.78 6.08 -9.26
N SER A 284 10.19 6.57 -8.08
CA SER A 284 11.59 6.92 -7.79
C SER A 284 12.51 5.71 -7.83
N HIS A 285 13.62 5.87 -8.52
CA HIS A 285 14.74 4.92 -8.60
C HIS A 285 15.95 5.41 -7.79
N GLY A 286 15.73 6.34 -6.86
CA GLY A 286 16.77 6.85 -5.96
C GLY A 286 17.62 7.98 -6.56
N ASP A 287 17.17 8.63 -7.62
CA ASP A 287 17.91 9.69 -8.35
C ASP A 287 18.22 10.93 -7.49
N ASN A 288 17.52 11.10 -6.38
CA ASN A 288 17.67 12.23 -5.45
C ASN A 288 18.47 11.87 -4.18
N ILE A 289 19.24 10.79 -4.19
CA ILE A 289 20.04 10.35 -3.04
C ILE A 289 21.51 10.32 -3.43
N ASP A 290 22.34 11.07 -2.71
CA ASP A 290 23.81 11.00 -2.80
C ASP A 290 24.35 9.84 -1.96
N VAL A 291 23.84 8.64 -2.18
CA VAL A 291 24.38 7.41 -1.66
C VAL A 291 24.99 6.67 -2.83
N LYS A 292 26.31 6.52 -2.86
CA LYS A 292 26.96 5.62 -3.83
C LYS A 292 26.34 4.25 -3.69
N MET A 293 25.51 3.92 -4.67
CA MET A 293 24.92 2.61 -4.79
C MET A 293 25.84 1.80 -5.71
N ASP A 294 26.44 0.73 -5.19
CA ASP A 294 27.16 -0.23 -6.00
C ASP A 294 26.12 -1.01 -6.81
N ILE A 295 25.80 -0.49 -7.99
CA ILE A 295 24.81 -1.06 -8.89
C ILE A 295 25.56 -1.58 -10.11
N GLU A 296 25.41 -2.85 -10.38
CA GLU A 296 25.84 -3.41 -11.65
C GLU A 296 24.95 -2.88 -12.78
N GLU A 297 25.56 -2.61 -13.93
CA GLU A 297 24.89 -2.04 -15.09
C GLU A 297 23.76 -2.99 -15.54
N GLY A 298 22.51 -2.55 -15.46
CA GLY A 298 21.32 -3.33 -15.86
C GLY A 298 20.47 -3.87 -14.71
N GLU A 299 20.91 -3.78 -13.45
CA GLU A 299 20.04 -4.10 -12.32
C GLU A 299 19.20 -2.91 -11.89
N GLN A 300 17.90 -3.13 -11.71
CA GLN A 300 17.08 -2.15 -10.98
C GLN A 300 17.54 -2.11 -9.53
N HIS A 301 17.72 -0.90 -9.04
CA HIS A 301 18.25 -0.63 -7.71
C HIS A 301 17.47 -1.35 -6.62
N PRO A 302 18.07 -2.23 -5.82
CA PRO A 302 17.37 -2.93 -4.73
C PRO A 302 16.89 -1.96 -3.63
N TRP A 303 17.37 -0.71 -3.67
CA TRP A 303 17.08 0.34 -2.69
C TRP A 303 16.04 1.35 -3.16
N CYS A 304 15.40 1.13 -4.30
CA CYS A 304 14.40 2.03 -4.88
C CYS A 304 13.01 1.85 -4.28
N ILE A 305 12.20 2.89 -4.41
CA ILE A 305 10.76 2.84 -4.10
C ILE A 305 10.03 2.08 -5.23
N CYS A 306 10.34 2.36 -6.50
CA CYS A 306 9.87 1.58 -7.64
C CYS A 306 10.85 0.42 -7.90
N ARG A 307 10.37 -0.80 -7.96
CA ARG A 307 11.19 -2.02 -8.03
C ARG A 307 10.72 -2.97 -9.12
N ASN A 308 11.58 -3.94 -9.46
CA ASN A 308 11.21 -5.06 -10.35
C ASN A 308 10.06 -5.88 -9.78
N SER A 309 9.99 -5.96 -8.46
CA SER A 309 8.97 -6.69 -7.71
C SER A 309 7.71 -5.87 -7.45
N THR A 310 7.60 -4.62 -7.90
CA THR A 310 6.38 -3.84 -7.74
C THR A 310 5.30 -4.39 -8.67
N VAL A 311 4.29 -5.02 -8.08
CA VAL A 311 3.18 -5.69 -8.79
C VAL A 311 1.97 -4.79 -8.96
N ASN A 312 1.88 -3.73 -8.17
CA ASN A 312 0.85 -2.70 -8.27
C ASN A 312 1.30 -1.40 -7.63
N SER A 313 0.82 -0.29 -8.15
CA SER A 313 0.96 1.02 -7.52
C SER A 313 -0.39 1.74 -7.54
N THR A 314 -0.82 2.25 -6.38
CA THR A 314 -2.14 2.85 -6.22
C THR A 314 -2.08 4.13 -5.41
N ILE A 315 -2.84 5.15 -5.82
CA ILE A 315 -3.01 6.41 -5.11
C ILE A 315 -4.51 6.62 -4.89
N PHE A 316 -4.95 6.62 -3.64
CA PHE A 316 -6.29 6.99 -3.26
C PHE A 316 -6.35 8.52 -3.10
N GLN A 317 -7.19 9.18 -3.89
CA GLN A 317 -7.48 10.61 -3.80
C GLN A 317 -8.86 10.77 -3.15
N LEU A 318 -8.90 11.31 -1.95
CA LEU A 318 -10.07 11.34 -1.09
C LEU A 318 -10.47 12.81 -0.84
N ARG A 319 -11.52 13.28 -1.54
CA ARG A 319 -11.94 14.68 -1.62
C ARG A 319 -13.27 14.89 -0.90
N SER A 320 -13.25 15.58 0.25
CA SER A 320 -14.46 15.83 1.06
C SER A 320 -15.43 16.85 0.46
N TYR A 321 -14.98 17.65 -0.50
CA TYR A 321 -15.77 18.71 -1.13
C TYR A 321 -16.60 18.23 -2.34
N LEU A 322 -16.57 16.94 -2.65
CA LEU A 322 -17.38 16.29 -3.69
C LEU A 322 -18.23 15.17 -3.08
N PRO A 323 -19.35 14.79 -3.72
CA PRO A 323 -20.02 13.55 -3.37
C PRO A 323 -19.04 12.37 -3.41
N VAL A 324 -19.13 11.46 -2.45
CA VAL A 324 -18.15 10.37 -2.27
C VAL A 324 -17.98 9.52 -3.54
N GLU A 325 -19.06 9.30 -4.30
CA GLU A 325 -19.03 8.52 -5.53
C GLU A 325 -18.09 9.10 -6.60
N ILE A 326 -17.84 10.41 -6.55
CA ILE A 326 -16.95 11.14 -7.46
C ILE A 326 -15.69 11.59 -6.71
N GLY A 327 -15.84 11.94 -5.43
CA GLY A 327 -14.79 12.50 -4.58
C GLY A 327 -13.74 11.49 -4.16
N ALA A 328 -14.14 10.24 -3.93
CA ALA A 328 -13.23 9.18 -3.54
C ALA A 328 -12.92 8.29 -4.75
N LEU A 329 -11.66 8.26 -5.14
CA LEU A 329 -11.19 7.43 -6.25
C LEU A 329 -9.79 6.90 -6.00
N MET A 330 -9.45 5.81 -6.68
CA MET A 330 -8.10 5.29 -6.74
C MET A 330 -7.54 5.46 -8.14
N TRP A 331 -6.28 5.87 -8.24
CA TRP A 331 -5.46 5.87 -9.43
C TRP A 331 -4.54 4.67 -9.34
N THR A 332 -4.63 3.74 -10.26
CA THR A 332 -3.87 2.49 -10.14
C THR A 332 -3.17 2.07 -11.42
N THR A 333 -2.05 1.37 -11.27
CA THR A 333 -1.28 0.74 -12.35
C THR A 333 -1.32 -0.78 -12.18
N GLY A 334 -0.92 -1.51 -13.21
CA GLY A 334 -0.92 -2.98 -13.20
C GLY A 334 0.42 -3.63 -12.81
N THR A 335 1.50 -2.86 -12.73
CA THR A 335 2.87 -3.31 -12.40
C THR A 335 3.71 -2.13 -11.91
N ALA A 336 5.05 -2.19 -12.08
CA ALA A 336 5.97 -1.14 -11.71
C ALA A 336 5.58 0.22 -12.32
N PRO A 337 5.34 1.26 -11.50
CA PRO A 337 4.72 2.50 -11.95
C PRO A 337 5.59 3.33 -12.90
N CYS A 338 6.90 3.09 -12.97
CA CYS A 338 7.80 3.78 -13.90
C CYS A 338 7.51 3.44 -15.37
N SER A 339 6.87 2.31 -15.65
CA SER A 339 6.51 1.84 -16.99
C SER A 339 5.03 1.99 -17.32
N GLU A 340 4.21 2.52 -16.39
CA GLU A 340 2.75 2.48 -16.51
C GLU A 340 2.11 3.86 -16.32
N VAL A 341 0.82 3.94 -16.69
CA VAL A 341 -0.08 5.08 -16.47
C VAL A 341 -1.00 4.77 -15.30
N TYR A 342 -1.18 5.72 -14.40
CA TYR A 342 -2.21 5.64 -13.36
C TYR A 342 -3.58 5.98 -13.95
N ILE A 343 -4.50 5.05 -13.90
CA ILE A 343 -5.85 5.19 -14.44
C ILE A 343 -6.86 5.30 -13.29
N PRO A 344 -7.82 6.28 -13.35
CA PRO A 344 -8.72 6.53 -12.23
C PRO A 344 -9.88 5.54 -12.19
N TRP A 345 -10.20 5.05 -10.97
CA TRP A 345 -11.36 4.24 -10.61
C TRP A 345 -12.15 4.96 -9.53
N TYR A 346 -13.41 5.23 -9.77
CA TYR A 346 -14.27 5.98 -8.86
C TYR A 346 -15.02 5.05 -7.91
N SER A 347 -15.17 5.42 -6.63
CA SER A 347 -15.96 4.65 -5.66
C SER A 347 -17.43 4.46 -6.08
N GLY A 348 -17.95 5.37 -6.93
CA GLY A 348 -19.28 5.29 -7.51
C GLY A 348 -19.46 4.24 -8.60
N MET A 349 -18.39 3.65 -9.14
CA MET A 349 -18.47 2.58 -10.15
C MET A 349 -19.19 1.34 -9.60
N THR A 350 -19.83 0.59 -10.51
CA THR A 350 -20.51 -0.65 -10.19
C THR A 350 -20.07 -1.82 -11.06
N LYS A 351 -19.24 -1.55 -12.06
CA LYS A 351 -18.71 -2.57 -12.98
C LYS A 351 -17.25 -2.29 -13.27
N SER A 352 -16.43 -3.31 -13.24
CA SER A 352 -15.06 -3.25 -13.70
C SER A 352 -15.00 -3.35 -15.23
N PRO A 353 -14.03 -2.72 -15.89
CA PRO A 353 -13.74 -2.96 -17.29
C PRO A 353 -13.47 -4.45 -17.55
N ALA A 354 -13.71 -4.89 -18.78
CA ALA A 354 -13.53 -6.29 -19.16
C ALA A 354 -12.08 -6.75 -18.92
N GLY A 355 -11.93 -7.98 -18.45
CA GLY A 355 -10.64 -8.62 -18.19
C GLY A 355 -9.99 -8.30 -16.83
N PHE A 356 -10.58 -7.41 -16.02
CA PHE A 356 -10.12 -7.10 -14.65
C PHE A 356 -10.69 -8.02 -13.57
N GLN A 357 -11.44 -9.03 -13.94
CA GLN A 357 -12.08 -9.94 -13.01
C GLN A 357 -11.95 -11.37 -13.51
N ARG A 358 -11.48 -12.29 -12.68
CA ARG A 358 -11.45 -13.73 -12.98
C ARG A 358 -12.81 -14.41 -12.80
N PHE A 359 -13.66 -13.86 -11.93
CA PHE A 359 -15.04 -14.31 -11.74
C PHE A 359 -16.02 -13.18 -12.07
N ALA A 360 -17.14 -13.51 -12.68
CA ALA A 360 -18.21 -12.54 -12.94
C ALA A 360 -18.90 -12.09 -11.64
N ASP A 361 -18.95 -12.97 -10.65
CA ASP A 361 -19.54 -12.74 -9.33
C ASP A 361 -18.43 -12.39 -8.30
N ALA A 362 -18.60 -11.26 -7.62
CA ALA A 362 -17.68 -10.83 -6.57
C ALA A 362 -17.73 -11.72 -5.32
N ASP A 363 -18.88 -12.31 -4.99
CA ASP A 363 -19.00 -13.22 -3.84
C ASP A 363 -18.26 -14.54 -4.10
N GLU A 364 -18.27 -15.02 -5.36
CA GLU A 364 -17.43 -16.15 -5.76
C GLU A 364 -15.94 -15.82 -5.62
N ALA A 365 -15.53 -14.62 -6.03
CA ALA A 365 -14.14 -14.16 -5.87
C ALA A 365 -13.71 -14.10 -4.40
N ILE A 366 -14.57 -13.57 -3.52
CA ILE A 366 -14.32 -13.52 -2.06
C ILE A 366 -14.16 -14.93 -1.49
N ALA A 367 -15.07 -15.84 -1.84
CA ALA A 367 -15.06 -17.22 -1.34
C ALA A 367 -13.80 -17.99 -1.80
N LYS A 368 -13.29 -17.71 -3.00
CA LYS A 368 -12.15 -18.41 -3.61
C LYS A 368 -10.82 -17.67 -3.49
N HIS A 369 -10.78 -16.50 -2.86
CA HIS A 369 -9.60 -15.66 -2.80
C HIS A 369 -8.34 -16.39 -2.32
N LEU A 370 -8.42 -17.12 -1.22
CA LEU A 370 -7.28 -17.82 -0.62
C LEU A 370 -7.10 -19.26 -1.13
N SER A 371 -8.07 -19.83 -1.85
CA SER A 371 -8.07 -21.26 -2.22
C SER A 371 -7.59 -21.55 -3.65
N ASP A 372 -7.67 -20.60 -4.56
CA ASP A 372 -7.61 -20.87 -6.01
C ASP A 372 -6.51 -20.03 -6.71
N ALA A 373 -5.32 -20.04 -6.09
CA ALA A 373 -4.21 -19.14 -6.46
C ALA A 373 -3.11 -19.78 -7.35
N LYS A 374 -3.27 -21.05 -7.74
CA LYS A 374 -2.24 -21.74 -8.54
C LYS A 374 -2.48 -21.57 -10.04
N ASP A 375 -1.39 -21.46 -10.79
CA ASP A 375 -1.39 -21.48 -12.26
C ASP A 375 -2.35 -20.43 -12.88
N MET A 376 -2.40 -19.22 -12.29
CA MET A 376 -3.33 -18.14 -12.66
C MET A 376 -3.26 -17.84 -14.16
N ARG A 377 -2.06 -17.77 -14.74
CA ARG A 377 -1.88 -17.47 -16.16
C ARG A 377 -2.44 -18.58 -17.07
N VAL A 378 -2.34 -19.83 -16.64
CA VAL A 378 -2.90 -20.98 -17.38
C VAL A 378 -4.42 -21.04 -17.25
N ASN A 379 -4.93 -20.81 -16.04
CA ASN A 379 -6.35 -20.90 -15.73
C ASN A 379 -7.17 -19.70 -16.22
N TYR A 380 -6.54 -18.51 -16.28
CA TYR A 380 -7.16 -17.24 -16.66
C TYR A 380 -6.30 -16.48 -17.68
N PRO A 381 -6.05 -17.05 -18.89
CA PRO A 381 -5.12 -16.49 -19.87
C PRO A 381 -5.57 -15.12 -20.43
N ASP A 382 -6.87 -14.83 -20.41
CA ASP A 382 -7.45 -13.58 -20.93
C ASP A 382 -7.45 -12.44 -19.90
N GLY A 383 -6.89 -12.64 -18.71
CA GLY A 383 -6.78 -11.63 -17.68
C GLY A 383 -5.96 -10.42 -18.15
N VAL A 384 -6.50 -9.21 -17.94
CA VAL A 384 -5.82 -7.94 -18.31
C VAL A 384 -4.48 -7.79 -17.60
N ALA A 385 -4.34 -8.35 -16.40
CA ALA A 385 -3.09 -8.34 -15.64
C ALA A 385 -1.89 -8.80 -16.48
N TRP A 386 -2.08 -9.78 -17.34
CA TRP A 386 -1.00 -10.34 -18.18
C TRP A 386 -0.49 -9.33 -19.22
N LYS A 387 -1.32 -8.42 -19.72
CA LYS A 387 -0.88 -7.34 -20.61
C LYS A 387 0.12 -6.42 -19.92
N PHE A 388 -0.08 -6.11 -18.64
CA PHE A 388 0.85 -5.33 -17.84
C PHE A 388 2.13 -6.11 -17.54
N VAL A 389 2.00 -7.36 -17.13
CA VAL A 389 3.15 -8.25 -16.82
C VAL A 389 4.01 -8.45 -18.07
N ASP A 390 3.42 -8.76 -19.23
CA ASP A 390 4.15 -8.97 -20.48
C ASP A 390 4.88 -7.71 -20.93
N ARG A 391 4.23 -6.55 -20.79
CA ARG A 391 4.84 -5.26 -21.09
C ARG A 391 6.01 -4.96 -20.15
N TRP A 392 5.85 -5.25 -18.87
CA TRP A 392 6.92 -5.08 -17.91
C TRP A 392 8.11 -6.02 -18.20
N ASN A 393 7.86 -7.28 -18.47
CA ASN A 393 8.90 -8.23 -18.88
C ASN A 393 9.63 -7.76 -20.14
N TRP A 394 8.89 -7.25 -21.13
CA TRP A 394 9.51 -6.66 -22.31
C TRP A 394 10.38 -5.43 -21.97
N VAL A 395 9.95 -4.55 -21.05
CA VAL A 395 10.79 -3.44 -20.59
C VAL A 395 12.08 -3.92 -19.97
N LEU A 396 12.01 -4.95 -19.11
CA LEU A 396 13.16 -5.49 -18.39
C LEU A 396 14.24 -6.08 -19.31
N GLU A 397 13.89 -6.62 -20.48
CA GLU A 397 14.87 -7.14 -21.45
C GLU A 397 15.84 -6.06 -21.94
N ASN A 398 15.46 -4.79 -21.95
CA ASN A 398 16.33 -3.64 -22.29
C ASN A 398 15.85 -2.37 -21.61
N TYR A 399 15.95 -2.34 -20.27
CA TYR A 399 15.38 -1.32 -19.42
C TYR A 399 15.86 0.11 -19.79
N SER A 400 17.15 0.29 -20.00
CA SER A 400 17.76 1.61 -20.23
C SER A 400 17.22 2.33 -21.49
N VAL A 401 16.75 1.57 -22.47
CA VAL A 401 16.16 2.08 -23.72
C VAL A 401 14.63 2.10 -23.62
N ARG A 402 14.03 0.95 -23.36
CA ARG A 402 12.57 0.75 -23.43
C ARG A 402 11.80 1.53 -22.36
N ALA A 403 12.34 1.66 -21.13
CA ALA A 403 11.70 2.46 -20.09
C ALA A 403 11.59 3.93 -20.49
N LYS A 404 12.63 4.53 -21.11
CA LYS A 404 12.62 5.93 -21.54
C LYS A 404 11.61 6.20 -22.66
N GLU A 405 11.49 5.27 -23.60
CA GLU A 405 10.51 5.38 -24.69
C GLU A 405 9.09 5.32 -24.16
N LEU A 406 8.80 4.35 -23.28
CA LEU A 406 7.50 4.22 -22.64
C LEU A 406 7.15 5.43 -21.76
N GLN A 407 8.08 5.90 -20.94
CA GLN A 407 7.83 7.05 -20.06
C GLN A 407 7.37 8.28 -20.86
N LYS A 408 7.95 8.53 -22.04
CA LYS A 408 7.53 9.65 -22.88
C LYS A 408 6.07 9.51 -23.35
N ALA A 409 5.69 8.32 -23.81
CA ALA A 409 4.33 8.04 -24.25
C ALA A 409 3.35 8.07 -23.07
N ASN A 410 3.69 7.41 -21.97
CA ASN A 410 2.89 7.33 -20.76
C ASN A 410 2.69 8.70 -20.10
N ASN A 411 3.73 9.53 -20.03
CA ASN A 411 3.61 10.90 -19.51
C ASN A 411 2.63 11.74 -20.36
N LYS A 412 2.70 11.64 -21.70
CA LYS A 412 1.75 12.33 -22.58
C LYS A 412 0.31 11.85 -22.33
N PHE A 413 0.11 10.55 -22.13
CA PHE A 413 -1.21 9.99 -21.83
C PHE A 413 -1.70 10.41 -20.45
N GLN A 414 -0.83 10.36 -19.41
CA GLN A 414 -1.16 10.82 -18.06
C GLN A 414 -1.58 12.29 -18.04
N GLU A 415 -0.87 13.17 -18.79
CA GLU A 415 -1.24 14.59 -18.93
C GLU A 415 -2.61 14.76 -19.59
N LYS A 416 -2.93 13.94 -20.58
CA LYS A 416 -4.26 13.93 -21.20
C LYS A 416 -5.34 13.58 -20.16
N LEU A 417 -5.09 12.59 -19.30
CA LEU A 417 -6.03 12.21 -18.23
C LEU A 417 -6.23 13.37 -17.26
N PHE A 418 -5.18 13.98 -16.76
CA PHE A 418 -5.26 15.13 -15.85
C PHE A 418 -6.02 16.32 -16.43
N LYS A 419 -5.86 16.59 -17.74
CA LYS A 419 -6.58 17.65 -18.45
C LYS A 419 -8.07 17.34 -18.65
N ASN A 420 -8.42 16.07 -18.82
CA ASN A 420 -9.77 15.65 -19.18
C ASN A 420 -10.64 15.34 -17.95
N GLN A 421 -10.06 14.82 -16.88
CA GLN A 421 -10.77 14.44 -15.65
C GLN A 421 -11.65 15.58 -15.08
N PRO A 422 -11.16 16.83 -14.87
CA PRO A 422 -12.00 17.88 -14.31
C PRO A 422 -13.19 18.23 -15.21
N LYS A 423 -13.05 18.10 -16.54
CA LYS A 423 -14.12 18.32 -17.49
C LYS A 423 -15.17 17.22 -17.41
N PHE A 424 -14.71 15.97 -17.31
CA PHE A 424 -15.57 14.81 -17.10
C PHE A 424 -16.34 14.95 -15.78
N GLU A 425 -15.68 15.20 -14.67
CA GLU A 425 -16.32 15.37 -13.36
C GLU A 425 -17.35 16.51 -13.36
N LYS A 426 -17.04 17.63 -14.02
CA LYS A 426 -18.01 18.73 -14.22
C LYS A 426 -19.26 18.29 -14.97
N SER A 427 -19.13 17.37 -15.92
CA SER A 427 -20.28 16.81 -16.68
C SER A 427 -21.19 15.91 -15.84
N LEU A 428 -20.69 15.45 -14.66
CA LEU A 428 -21.45 14.60 -13.75
C LEU A 428 -22.35 15.37 -12.78
N LYS A 429 -22.27 16.71 -12.72
CA LYS A 429 -22.94 17.55 -11.72
C LYS A 429 -24.42 17.24 -11.49
N ASN A 430 -25.14 16.87 -12.55
CA ASN A 430 -26.58 16.59 -12.50
C ASN A 430 -26.93 15.10 -12.57
N LYS A 431 -25.91 14.22 -12.69
CA LYS A 431 -26.11 12.78 -12.79
C LYS A 431 -26.22 12.16 -11.42
N LYS A 432 -27.15 11.21 -11.26
CA LYS A 432 -27.38 10.46 -10.01
C LYS A 432 -27.73 9.00 -10.30
N GLY A 433 -27.60 8.14 -9.28
CA GLY A 433 -27.98 6.74 -9.37
C GLY A 433 -27.38 6.05 -10.62
N ASN A 434 -28.21 5.31 -11.35
CA ASN A 434 -27.75 4.52 -12.50
C ASN A 434 -27.09 5.35 -13.60
N GLU A 435 -27.51 6.60 -13.81
CA GLU A 435 -26.90 7.47 -14.84
C GLU A 435 -25.48 7.87 -14.47
N LEU A 436 -25.24 8.19 -13.19
CA LEU A 436 -23.91 8.47 -12.67
C LEU A 436 -23.01 7.21 -12.76
N GLN A 437 -23.51 6.09 -12.27
CA GLN A 437 -22.77 4.81 -12.28
C GLN A 437 -22.37 4.41 -13.71
N LYS A 438 -23.30 4.52 -14.67
CA LYS A 438 -23.02 4.24 -16.09
C LYS A 438 -21.90 5.15 -16.62
N ALA A 439 -21.98 6.45 -16.36
CA ALA A 439 -20.98 7.41 -16.83
C ALA A 439 -19.58 7.12 -16.23
N LEU A 440 -19.50 6.77 -14.95
CA LEU A 440 -18.24 6.41 -14.28
C LEU A 440 -17.65 5.11 -14.85
N ASN A 441 -18.48 4.07 -15.04
CA ASN A 441 -18.05 2.80 -15.62
C ASN A 441 -17.51 2.98 -17.05
N GLU A 442 -18.23 3.74 -17.89
CA GLU A 442 -17.84 4.03 -19.28
C GLU A 442 -16.54 4.81 -19.34
N TYR A 443 -16.37 5.85 -18.52
CA TYR A 443 -15.18 6.68 -18.50
C TYR A 443 -13.91 5.88 -18.22
N THR A 444 -13.90 5.09 -17.15
CA THR A 444 -12.74 4.25 -16.82
C THR A 444 -12.50 3.18 -17.88
N GLY A 445 -13.57 2.53 -18.37
CA GLY A 445 -13.47 1.52 -19.43
C GLY A 445 -12.92 2.05 -20.74
N ASP A 446 -13.33 3.26 -21.16
CA ASP A 446 -12.85 3.88 -22.40
C ASP A 446 -11.38 4.31 -22.28
N ILE A 447 -10.94 4.76 -21.10
CA ILE A 447 -9.51 5.06 -20.85
C ILE A 447 -8.67 3.78 -21.03
N TYR A 448 -9.11 2.64 -20.47
CA TYR A 448 -8.37 1.38 -20.63
C TYR A 448 -8.33 0.89 -22.07
N LYS A 449 -9.44 1.00 -22.83
CA LYS A 449 -9.45 0.67 -24.27
C LYS A 449 -8.43 1.52 -25.04
N GLU A 450 -8.39 2.82 -24.78
CA GLU A 450 -7.43 3.71 -25.41
C GLU A 450 -6.00 3.40 -24.98
N TYR A 451 -5.78 3.12 -23.70
CA TYR A 451 -4.45 2.82 -23.18
C TYR A 451 -3.90 1.51 -23.75
N PHE A 452 -4.71 0.46 -23.81
CA PHE A 452 -4.26 -0.83 -24.38
C PHE A 452 -3.99 -0.75 -25.89
N HIS A 453 -4.67 0.14 -26.61
CA HIS A 453 -4.35 0.37 -28.01
C HIS A 453 -2.92 0.92 -28.22
N LEU A 454 -2.33 1.59 -27.22
CA LEU A 454 -0.93 1.99 -27.25
C LEU A 454 0.04 0.82 -27.09
N PHE A 455 -0.40 -0.33 -26.60
CA PHE A 455 0.42 -1.56 -26.47
C PHE A 455 0.55 -2.31 -27.80
N GLU A 456 -0.36 -2.05 -28.73
CA GLU A 456 -0.45 -2.72 -30.02
C GLU A 456 0.34 -1.99 -31.12
N GLN A 457 0.88 -0.81 -30.83
CA GLN A 457 1.70 0.00 -31.74
C GLN A 457 3.18 -0.14 -31.45
#